data_6852351b34ad414129aefb1e0610d828
#
_entry.id   6852351b34ad414129aefb1e0610d828
#
_cell.length_a   1.000
_cell.length_b   1.000
_cell.length_c   1.000
_cell.angle_alpha   90.00
_cell.angle_beta   90.00
_cell.angle_gamma   90.00
#
_symmetry.space_group_name_H-M   'P 1'
#
loop_
_entity.id
_entity.type
_entity.pdbx_description
1 polymer ?
#
loop_
_entity_poly.entity_id
_entity_poly.type
_entity_poly.pdbx_seq_one_letter_code
_entity_poly.pdbx_strand_id
1 'polypeptide(L)'
;ARSFRRALLARRDGARLHAGSEPDPADLDMVEAQLASVVRLGLPAPQAMTLLIALGRYTVGCVLEQQATPPDAAEQQQALDAAAASRPLLAEAFANYRKAGPDALFEIGVDLMLEGAKARMAGNAPAARRRAMADKPPAAPRR
;
A
#
# COMPACT_ATOMS: atom_id res chain seq x y z
N ALA A 1 -2.70 -7.31 -0.15
CA ALA A 1 -1.84 -6.94 0.96
C ALA A 1 -1.95 -7.92 2.15
N ARG A 2 -3.13 -8.12 2.77
CA ARG A 2 -3.32 -8.95 3.99
C ARG A 2 -2.88 -10.40 3.84
N SER A 3 -3.28 -11.10 2.78
CA SER A 3 -2.87 -12.49 2.52
C SER A 3 -1.37 -12.60 2.27
N PHE A 4 -0.81 -11.64 1.54
CA PHE A 4 0.63 -11.57 1.28
C PHE A 4 1.41 -11.35 2.59
N ARG A 5 0.99 -10.40 3.45
CA ARG A 5 1.61 -10.21 4.77
C ARG A 5 1.59 -11.49 5.61
N ARG A 6 0.46 -12.19 5.66
CA ARG A 6 0.35 -13.47 6.38
C ARG A 6 1.32 -14.53 5.84
N ALA A 7 1.45 -14.63 4.52
CA ALA A 7 2.37 -15.57 3.89
C ALA A 7 3.84 -15.27 4.24
N LEU A 8 4.23 -13.98 4.27
CA LEU A 8 5.58 -13.56 4.67
C LEU A 8 5.85 -13.83 6.15
N LEU A 9 4.90 -13.52 7.03
CA LEU A 9 5.02 -13.75 8.48
C LEU A 9 5.04 -15.24 8.85
N ALA A 10 4.43 -16.10 8.04
CA ALA A 10 4.41 -17.55 8.27
C ALA A 10 5.80 -18.20 8.10
N ARG A 11 6.78 -17.48 7.59
CA ARG A 11 8.14 -17.99 7.36
C ARG A 11 9.14 -17.10 8.09
N ARG A 12 10.10 -17.73 8.78
CA ARG A 12 11.26 -17.01 9.28
C ARG A 12 11.97 -16.32 8.12
N ASP A 13 12.29 -15.05 8.28
CA ASP A 13 12.93 -14.21 7.23
C ASP A 13 12.16 -14.13 5.89
N GLY A 14 10.84 -14.39 5.91
CA GLY A 14 10.03 -14.44 4.70
C GLY A 14 10.07 -13.16 3.86
N ALA A 15 10.09 -12.00 4.51
CA ALA A 15 10.22 -10.71 3.83
C ALA A 15 11.61 -10.51 3.20
N ARG A 16 12.68 -10.97 3.86
CA ARG A 16 14.06 -10.90 3.32
C ARG A 16 14.22 -11.79 2.10
N LEU A 17 13.69 -13.02 2.16
CA LEU A 17 13.71 -13.96 1.05
C LEU A 17 12.96 -13.39 -0.16
N HIS A 18 11.77 -12.80 0.06
CA HIS A 18 10.99 -12.19 -1.00
C HIS A 18 11.70 -10.96 -1.59
N ALA A 19 12.28 -10.09 -0.77
CA ALA A 19 12.98 -8.89 -1.24
C ALA A 19 14.21 -9.20 -2.12
N GLY A 20 14.82 -10.37 -1.96
CA GLY A 20 15.93 -10.85 -2.78
C GLY A 20 15.52 -11.66 -4.02
N SER A 21 14.20 -11.86 -4.27
CA SER A 21 13.74 -12.64 -5.42
C SER A 21 13.46 -11.74 -6.63
N GLU A 22 13.83 -12.23 -7.81
CA GLU A 22 13.46 -11.62 -9.09
C GLU A 22 12.04 -12.08 -9.48
N PRO A 23 11.26 -11.23 -10.20
CA PRO A 23 9.97 -11.65 -10.77
C PRO A 23 10.16 -12.81 -11.76
N ASP A 24 9.39 -13.89 -11.61
CA ASP A 24 9.40 -14.99 -12.56
C ASP A 24 8.41 -14.70 -13.70
N PRO A 25 8.80 -14.90 -14.98
CA PRO A 25 7.88 -14.84 -16.10
C PRO A 25 6.64 -15.76 -15.94
N ALA A 26 6.76 -16.86 -15.21
CA ALA A 26 5.64 -17.75 -14.91
C ALA A 26 4.56 -17.10 -14.01
N ASP A 27 4.91 -16.03 -13.30
CA ASP A 27 3.97 -15.30 -12.43
C ASP A 27 3.16 -14.22 -13.17
N LEU A 28 3.46 -13.94 -14.44
CA LEU A 28 2.84 -12.84 -15.19
C LEU A 28 1.32 -12.98 -15.31
N ASP A 29 0.79 -14.18 -15.46
CA ASP A 29 -0.66 -14.41 -15.52
C ASP A 29 -1.35 -14.01 -14.20
N MET A 30 -0.71 -14.29 -13.07
CA MET A 30 -1.20 -13.87 -11.75
C MET A 30 -1.14 -12.35 -11.57
N VAL A 31 -0.05 -11.74 -12.03
CA VAL A 31 0.11 -10.27 -11.99
C VAL A 31 -0.94 -9.59 -12.87
N GLU A 32 -1.17 -10.11 -14.08
CA GLU A 32 -2.21 -9.60 -14.99
C GLU A 32 -3.61 -9.73 -14.37
N ALA A 33 -3.94 -10.85 -13.76
CA ALA A 33 -5.22 -11.04 -13.07
C ALA A 33 -5.42 -10.06 -11.91
N GLN A 34 -4.37 -9.80 -11.13
CA GLN A 34 -4.40 -8.80 -10.06
C GLN A 34 -4.59 -7.39 -10.61
N LEU A 35 -3.84 -7.04 -11.66
CA LEU A 35 -3.94 -5.75 -12.34
C LEU A 35 -5.34 -5.54 -12.90
N ALA A 36 -5.88 -6.51 -13.62
CA ALA A 36 -7.24 -6.47 -14.17
C ALA A 36 -8.31 -6.27 -13.08
N SER A 37 -8.10 -6.85 -11.89
CA SER A 37 -9.02 -6.68 -10.77
C SER A 37 -9.07 -5.22 -10.28
N VAL A 38 -7.93 -4.54 -10.23
CA VAL A 38 -7.85 -3.13 -9.83
C VAL A 38 -8.36 -2.20 -10.93
N VAL A 39 -8.08 -2.52 -12.19
CA VAL A 39 -8.58 -1.76 -13.35
C VAL A 39 -10.11 -1.80 -13.41
N ARG A 40 -10.75 -2.93 -13.12
CA ARG A 40 -12.22 -3.04 -13.04
C ARG A 40 -12.84 -2.14 -11.97
N LEU A 41 -12.08 -1.75 -10.94
CA LEU A 41 -12.52 -0.78 -9.93
C LEU A 41 -12.41 0.68 -10.41
N GLY A 42 -11.87 0.92 -11.60
CA GLY A 42 -11.83 2.24 -12.24
C GLY A 42 -10.46 2.92 -12.24
N LEU A 43 -9.37 2.27 -11.80
CA LEU A 43 -8.02 2.80 -11.98
C LEU A 43 -7.49 2.48 -13.38
N PRO A 44 -6.88 3.45 -14.09
CA PRO A 44 -6.11 3.16 -15.29
C PRO A 44 -4.94 2.20 -14.99
N ALA A 45 -4.61 1.29 -15.92
CA ALA A 45 -3.61 0.25 -15.73
C ALA A 45 -2.25 0.73 -15.16
N PRO A 46 -1.65 1.87 -15.63
CA PRO A 46 -0.41 2.37 -15.03
C PRO A 46 -0.54 2.75 -13.55
N GLN A 47 -1.69 3.33 -13.17
CA GLN A 47 -1.95 3.72 -11.77
C GLN A 47 -2.27 2.49 -10.91
N ALA A 48 -2.98 1.52 -11.46
CA ALA A 48 -3.26 0.25 -10.80
C ALA A 48 -1.96 -0.52 -10.52
N MET A 49 -1.05 -0.58 -11.48
CA MET A 49 0.28 -1.18 -11.28
C MET A 49 1.08 -0.45 -10.19
N THR A 50 1.08 0.89 -10.22
CA THR A 50 1.75 1.70 -9.19
C THR A 50 1.20 1.40 -7.80
N LEU A 51 -0.13 1.29 -7.65
CA LEU A 51 -0.77 0.95 -6.38
C LEU A 51 -0.38 -0.46 -5.91
N LEU A 52 -0.39 -1.45 -6.81
CA LEU A 52 -0.02 -2.83 -6.47
C LEU A 52 1.45 -2.91 -6.00
N ILE A 53 2.36 -2.24 -6.71
CA ILE A 53 3.78 -2.17 -6.33
C ILE A 53 3.95 -1.46 -4.98
N ALA A 54 3.26 -0.33 -4.76
CA ALA A 54 3.32 0.40 -3.50
C ALA A 54 2.83 -0.45 -2.32
N LEU A 55 1.68 -1.13 -2.46
CA LEU A 55 1.14 -2.05 -1.45
C LEU A 55 2.07 -3.24 -1.19
N GLY A 56 2.70 -3.77 -2.23
CA GLY A 56 3.68 -4.84 -2.11
C GLY A 56 4.90 -4.40 -1.29
N ARG A 57 5.51 -3.29 -1.67
CA ARG A 57 6.69 -2.73 -0.98
C ARG A 57 6.37 -2.33 0.46
N TYR A 58 5.22 -1.71 0.70
CA TYR A 58 4.75 -1.40 2.05
C TYR A 58 4.62 -2.66 2.89
N THR A 59 3.99 -3.71 2.34
CA THR A 59 3.81 -4.99 3.05
C THR A 59 5.14 -5.63 3.41
N VAL A 60 6.09 -5.67 2.48
CA VAL A 60 7.43 -6.21 2.71
C VAL A 60 8.15 -5.39 3.78
N GLY A 61 8.12 -4.06 3.72
CA GLY A 61 8.72 -3.17 4.70
C GLY A 61 8.18 -3.42 6.12
N CYS A 62 6.86 -3.46 6.29
CA CYS A 62 6.24 -3.73 7.58
C CYS A 62 6.64 -5.09 8.16
N VAL A 63 6.75 -6.12 7.32
CA VAL A 63 7.16 -7.46 7.78
C VAL A 63 8.66 -7.49 8.10
N LEU A 64 9.51 -6.83 7.31
CA LEU A 64 10.94 -6.69 7.60
C LEU A 64 11.18 -6.07 8.97
N GLU A 65 10.53 -4.94 9.26
CA GLU A 65 10.61 -4.27 10.56
C GLU A 65 10.14 -5.18 11.69
N GLN A 66 9.03 -5.89 11.50
CA GLN A 66 8.49 -6.80 12.51
C GLN A 66 9.40 -8.02 12.76
N GLN A 67 10.07 -8.53 11.72
CA GLN A 67 10.99 -9.67 11.82
C GLN A 67 12.40 -9.27 12.31
N ALA A 68 12.75 -7.98 12.21
CA ALA A 68 14.07 -7.46 12.60
C ALA A 68 14.13 -6.94 14.03
N THR A 69 13.10 -7.15 14.86
CA THR A 69 13.05 -6.63 16.24
C THR A 69 14.28 -7.09 17.03
N PRO A 70 15.13 -6.16 17.50
CA PRO A 70 16.35 -6.52 18.22
C PRO A 70 16.05 -6.99 19.65
N PRO A 71 16.96 -7.73 20.29
CA PRO A 71 16.79 -8.23 21.66
C PRO A 71 16.58 -7.12 22.70
N ASP A 72 17.18 -5.96 22.48
CA ASP A 72 17.15 -4.78 23.36
C ASP A 72 16.05 -3.77 22.99
N ALA A 73 15.10 -4.15 22.12
CA ALA A 73 14.02 -3.28 21.64
C ALA A 73 13.22 -2.63 22.78
N ALA A 74 13.00 -3.36 23.89
CA ALA A 74 12.26 -2.84 25.02
C ALA A 74 13.02 -1.71 25.75
N GLU A 75 14.33 -1.83 25.92
CA GLU A 75 15.18 -0.81 26.54
C GLU A 75 15.29 0.43 25.64
N GLN A 76 15.49 0.22 24.35
CA GLN A 76 15.50 1.31 23.37
C GLN A 76 14.16 2.06 23.33
N GLN A 77 13.06 1.33 23.41
CA GLN A 77 11.73 1.94 23.44
C GLN A 77 11.53 2.78 24.70
N GLN A 78 11.97 2.28 25.87
CA GLN A 78 11.88 3.04 27.12
C GLN A 78 12.75 4.30 27.08
N ALA A 79 13.93 4.24 26.50
CA ALA A 79 14.79 5.41 26.31
C ALA A 79 14.16 6.46 25.39
N LEU A 80 13.52 6.01 24.28
CA LEU A 80 12.78 6.88 23.37
C LEU A 80 11.58 7.56 24.05
N ASP A 81 10.87 6.84 24.90
CA ASP A 81 9.72 7.36 25.65
C ASP A 81 10.16 8.45 26.66
N ALA A 82 11.24 8.19 27.38
CA ALA A 82 11.83 9.16 28.30
C ALA A 82 12.29 10.43 27.54
N ALA A 83 12.94 10.26 26.39
CA ALA A 83 13.36 11.39 25.55
C ALA A 83 12.17 12.16 24.93
N ALA A 84 11.05 11.50 24.66
CA ALA A 84 9.85 12.11 24.11
C ALA A 84 9.01 12.84 25.14
N ALA A 85 9.19 12.58 26.44
CA ALA A 85 8.37 13.14 27.53
C ALA A 85 8.31 14.68 27.53
N SER A 86 9.40 15.35 27.11
CA SER A 86 9.45 16.82 26.98
C SER A 86 8.91 17.33 25.63
N ARG A 87 8.37 16.48 24.78
CA ARG A 87 7.90 16.79 23.42
C ARG A 87 6.45 16.33 23.25
N PRO A 88 5.46 17.19 23.51
CA PRO A 88 4.05 16.79 23.61
C PRO A 88 3.52 16.01 22.40
N LEU A 89 3.84 16.45 21.19
CA LEU A 89 3.39 15.76 19.95
C LEU A 89 4.01 14.37 19.82
N LEU A 90 5.29 14.19 20.17
CA LEU A 90 5.94 12.89 20.12
C LEU A 90 5.41 11.96 21.22
N ALA A 91 5.18 12.47 22.41
CA ALA A 91 4.62 11.70 23.52
C ALA A 91 3.23 11.15 23.17
N GLU A 92 2.35 12.01 22.64
CA GLU A 92 1.02 11.61 22.14
C GLU A 92 1.11 10.57 21.02
N ALA A 93 1.94 10.85 20.00
CA ALA A 93 2.10 9.97 18.84
C ALA A 93 2.62 8.60 19.25
N PHE A 94 3.63 8.52 20.12
CA PHE A 94 4.21 7.26 20.60
C PHE A 94 3.21 6.46 21.45
N ALA A 95 2.43 7.11 22.30
CA ALA A 95 1.38 6.45 23.07
C ALA A 95 0.35 5.78 22.15
N ASN A 96 -0.10 6.47 21.12
CA ASN A 96 -1.04 5.93 20.12
C ASN A 96 -0.42 4.81 19.29
N TYR A 97 0.82 4.97 18.83
CA TYR A 97 1.57 3.98 18.07
C TYR A 97 1.68 2.65 18.83
N ARG A 98 2.07 2.69 20.10
CA ARG A 98 2.19 1.49 20.94
C ARG A 98 0.87 0.79 21.19
N LYS A 99 -0.19 1.58 21.45
CA LYS A 99 -1.54 1.05 21.67
C LYS A 99 -2.08 0.32 20.46
N ALA A 100 -1.80 0.81 19.26
CA ALA A 100 -2.28 0.21 18.03
C ALA A 100 -1.65 -1.16 17.74
N GLY A 101 -0.33 -1.27 17.94
CA GLY A 101 0.43 -2.48 17.59
C GLY A 101 0.62 -2.67 16.08
N PRO A 102 1.47 -3.64 15.66
CA PRO A 102 1.90 -3.78 14.27
C PRO A 102 0.77 -4.13 13.29
N ASP A 103 -0.23 -4.88 13.72
CA ASP A 103 -1.34 -5.29 12.86
C ASP A 103 -2.25 -4.11 12.52
N ALA A 104 -2.65 -3.32 13.52
CA ALA A 104 -3.49 -2.15 13.29
C ALA A 104 -2.75 -1.07 12.51
N LEU A 105 -1.45 -0.85 12.76
CA LEU A 105 -0.63 0.09 12.01
C LEU A 105 -0.52 -0.31 10.53
N PHE A 106 -0.36 -1.61 10.25
CA PHE A 106 -0.37 -2.12 8.89
C PHE A 106 -1.70 -1.81 8.19
N GLU A 107 -2.84 -2.07 8.84
CA GLU A 107 -4.17 -1.80 8.27
C GLU A 107 -4.38 -0.31 8.02
N ILE A 108 -4.02 0.56 8.96
CA ILE A 108 -4.10 2.02 8.79
C ILE A 108 -3.31 2.48 7.56
N GLY A 109 -2.09 1.97 7.38
CA GLY A 109 -1.26 2.32 6.22
C GLY A 109 -1.85 1.82 4.90
N VAL A 110 -2.42 0.62 4.87
CA VAL A 110 -3.14 0.10 3.69
C VAL A 110 -4.34 1.00 3.37
N ASP A 111 -5.13 1.37 4.36
CA ASP A 111 -6.32 2.21 4.18
C ASP A 111 -5.93 3.61 3.64
N LEU A 112 -4.88 4.24 4.16
CA LEU A 112 -4.36 5.51 3.64
C LEU A 112 -3.99 5.43 2.15
N MET A 113 -3.34 4.33 1.72
CA MET A 113 -3.00 4.12 0.31
C MET A 113 -4.25 3.93 -0.56
N LEU A 114 -5.24 3.17 -0.08
CA LEU A 114 -6.47 2.91 -0.79
C LEU A 114 -7.34 4.17 -0.90
N GLU A 115 -7.40 4.99 0.14
CA GLU A 115 -8.12 6.27 0.10
C GLU A 115 -7.44 7.26 -0.84
N GLY A 116 -6.12 7.33 -0.85
CA GLY A 116 -5.37 8.10 -1.84
C GLY A 116 -5.66 7.67 -3.28
N ALA A 117 -5.78 6.36 -3.53
CA ALA A 117 -6.16 5.82 -4.84
C ALA A 117 -7.61 6.18 -5.21
N LYS A 118 -8.57 6.06 -4.28
CA LYS A 118 -9.97 6.47 -4.47
C LYS A 118 -10.10 7.96 -4.80
N ALA A 119 -9.39 8.82 -4.10
CA ALA A 119 -9.38 10.26 -4.35
C ALA A 119 -8.87 10.59 -5.77
N ARG A 120 -7.84 9.88 -6.25
CA ARG A 120 -7.35 10.02 -7.64
C ARG A 120 -8.37 9.55 -8.68
N MET A 121 -9.09 8.46 -8.41
CA MET A 121 -10.20 8.02 -9.29
C MET A 121 -11.28 9.08 -9.40
N ALA A 122 -11.73 9.65 -8.28
CA ALA A 122 -12.73 10.71 -8.25
C ALA A 122 -12.27 11.96 -9.00
N GLY A 123 -11.00 12.36 -8.85
CA GLY A 123 -10.43 13.50 -9.57
C GLY A 123 -10.27 13.29 -11.08
N ASN A 124 -10.07 12.04 -11.54
CA ASN A 124 -9.92 11.71 -12.95
C ASN A 124 -11.26 11.54 -13.69
N ALA A 125 -12.36 11.28 -12.99
CA ALA A 125 -13.69 11.06 -13.58
C ALA A 125 -14.19 12.23 -14.46
N PRO A 126 -14.02 13.52 -14.09
CA PRO A 126 -14.40 14.64 -14.95
C PRO A 126 -13.55 14.76 -16.23
N ALA A 127 -12.25 14.44 -16.14
CA ALA A 127 -11.33 14.50 -17.28
C ALA A 127 -11.61 13.39 -18.31
N ALA A 128 -11.92 12.18 -17.84
CA ALA A 128 -12.29 11.05 -18.68
C ALA A 128 -13.62 11.33 -19.43
N ARG A 129 -14.61 11.93 -18.76
CA ARG A 129 -15.87 12.37 -19.41
C ARG A 129 -15.65 13.44 -20.47
N ARG A 130 -14.77 14.42 -20.25
CA ARG A 130 -14.45 15.46 -21.25
C ARG A 130 -13.75 14.87 -22.47
N ARG A 131 -12.82 13.92 -22.30
CA ARG A 131 -12.16 13.22 -23.42
C ARG A 131 -13.17 12.40 -24.23
N ALA A 132 -14.04 11.63 -23.59
CA ALA A 132 -15.08 10.84 -24.26
C ALA A 132 -16.11 11.71 -25.03
N MET A 133 -16.36 12.97 -24.60
CA MET A 133 -17.19 13.91 -25.32
C MET A 133 -16.47 14.58 -26.51
N ALA A 134 -15.14 14.79 -26.41
CA ALA A 134 -14.34 15.37 -27.49
C ALA A 134 -14.08 14.38 -28.63
N ASP A 135 -14.00 13.07 -28.34
CA ASP A 135 -13.80 12.00 -29.33
C ASP A 135 -15.11 11.54 -30.03
N LYS A 136 -16.26 12.15 -29.72
CA LYS A 136 -17.51 11.80 -30.37
C LYS A 136 -17.52 12.36 -31.80
N PRO A 137 -17.57 11.49 -32.83
CA PRO A 137 -17.62 11.96 -34.20
C PRO A 137 -18.86 12.87 -34.45
N PRO A 138 -18.74 13.90 -35.28
CA PRO A 138 -19.86 14.76 -35.59
C PRO A 138 -21.02 13.95 -36.20
N ALA A 139 -22.26 14.24 -35.73
CA ALA A 139 -23.44 13.56 -36.22
C ALA A 139 -23.53 13.74 -37.73
N ALA A 140 -23.71 12.65 -38.48
CA ALA A 140 -23.89 12.70 -39.93
C ALA A 140 -25.12 13.58 -40.28
N PRO A 141 -25.05 14.46 -41.31
CA PRO A 141 -26.16 15.29 -41.71
C PRO A 141 -27.34 14.41 -42.15
N ARG A 142 -28.51 14.68 -41.60
CA ARG A 142 -29.78 14.04 -42.03
C ARG A 142 -30.06 14.50 -43.44
N ARG A 143 -30.19 13.58 -44.39
CA ARG A 143 -30.75 13.80 -45.73
C ARG A 143 -32.25 13.83 -45.65
#